data_cbad13e56f0ee834fc13c8958fce3cf9
#
_entry.id   cbad13e56f0ee834fc13c8958fce3cf9
#
_cell.length_a   1.000
_cell.length_b   1.000
_cell.length_c   1.000
_cell.angle_alpha   90.00
_cell.angle_beta   90.00
_cell.angle_gamma   90.00
#
_symmetry.space_group_name_H-M   'P 1'
#
loop_
_entity.id
_entity.type
_entity.pdbx_description
1 polymer ?
#
loop_
_entity_poly.entity_id
_entity_poly.type
_entity_poly.pdbx_seq_one_letter_code
_entity_poly.pdbx_strand_id
1 'polypeptide(L)'
;MRPTDPEPTARASPHSYDGGMQSRTRLRARWPFAPYIVVSVIHVLANATHSPITTPTKALLMPLLALPVLLAWKTLAPRAAAVLLIVALVFSWLGDEAGLFFPFAQELPLMLGFFGLAHIAYILLFLRHLRVRRLPMWTVVFVLWWLFMIMILGPHTGSLLLAVGAYGIVLAGTAATSARCRPMVAWGGVFFLSSDSILAFRLFLSDAMPDWTSPAVMATYTIGQGLIVAGALLALRRRAETTAVEPTPFDRTQGARP
;
A
#
# COMPACT_ATOMS: atom_id res chain seq x y z
N MET A 1 42.05 56.22 36.71
CA MET A 1 42.31 54.93 36.02
C MET A 1 41.07 54.07 36.22
N ARG A 2 40.25 53.87 35.19
CA ARG A 2 39.09 52.98 35.20
C ARG A 2 39.56 51.61 34.56
N PRO A 3 39.20 50.46 35.08
CA PRO A 3 39.48 49.18 34.43
C PRO A 3 38.55 49.01 33.21
N THR A 4 39.13 48.56 32.13
CA THR A 4 38.46 48.22 30.88
C THR A 4 37.78 46.84 31.02
N ASP A 5 36.47 46.81 30.71
CA ASP A 5 35.69 45.58 30.62
C ASP A 5 36.16 44.70 29.45
N PRO A 6 36.17 43.37 29.59
CA PRO A 6 36.50 42.46 28.49
C PRO A 6 35.31 42.32 27.54
N GLU A 7 35.61 42.32 26.24
CA GLU A 7 34.72 42.07 25.11
C GLU A 7 33.96 40.76 25.21
N PRO A 8 32.67 40.68 24.82
CA PRO A 8 31.93 39.42 24.79
C PRO A 8 32.36 38.56 23.59
N THR A 9 32.95 37.43 23.87
CA THR A 9 33.28 36.36 22.89
C THR A 9 32.01 35.96 22.13
N ALA A 10 32.05 36.07 20.81
CA ALA A 10 31.02 35.63 19.89
C ALA A 10 30.68 34.13 20.09
N ARG A 11 29.47 33.85 20.54
CA ARG A 11 28.89 32.50 20.55
C ARG A 11 28.72 32.05 19.11
N ALA A 12 29.51 31.07 18.70
CA ALA A 12 29.29 30.34 17.47
C ALA A 12 27.92 29.64 17.51
N SER A 13 27.07 29.94 16.53
CA SER A 13 25.74 29.36 16.37
C SER A 13 25.85 27.89 15.94
N PRO A 14 25.12 26.93 16.55
CA PRO A 14 25.15 25.51 16.20
C PRO A 14 24.20 25.16 15.06
N HIS A 15 24.20 25.91 13.94
CA HIS A 15 23.22 25.72 12.86
C HIS A 15 23.83 25.28 11.53
N SER A 16 24.66 24.24 11.47
CA SER A 16 25.15 23.74 10.16
C SER A 16 25.31 22.22 9.99
N TYR A 17 24.99 21.38 11.00
CA TYR A 17 25.26 19.92 10.89
C TYR A 17 24.02 19.05 10.72
N ASP A 18 22.81 19.57 10.77
CA ASP A 18 21.58 18.76 10.82
C ASP A 18 21.00 18.42 9.44
N GLY A 19 21.27 19.20 8.40
CA GLY A 19 20.73 18.98 7.06
C GLY A 19 21.26 17.73 6.33
N GLY A 20 22.53 17.37 6.58
CA GLY A 20 23.18 16.25 5.89
C GLY A 20 22.81 14.88 6.45
N MET A 21 22.49 14.80 7.74
CA MET A 21 22.15 13.54 8.40
C MET A 21 20.68 13.15 8.15
N GLN A 22 19.77 14.11 8.08
CA GLN A 22 18.36 13.90 7.75
C GLN A 22 18.18 13.46 6.28
N SER A 23 18.96 14.00 5.34
CA SER A 23 18.89 13.61 3.94
C SER A 23 19.42 12.18 3.71
N ARG A 24 20.50 11.77 4.37
CA ARG A 24 21.06 10.40 4.30
C ARG A 24 20.13 9.36 4.92
N THR A 25 19.42 9.71 6.00
CA THR A 25 18.44 8.80 6.64
C THR A 25 17.21 8.61 5.76
N ARG A 26 16.75 9.65 5.08
CA ARG A 26 15.63 9.58 4.13
C ARG A 26 15.97 8.78 2.87
N LEU A 27 17.18 8.87 2.35
CA LEU A 27 17.66 8.08 1.22
C LEU A 27 17.77 6.59 1.57
N ARG A 28 18.32 6.24 2.75
CA ARG A 28 18.39 4.85 3.23
C ARG A 28 17.02 4.19 3.41
N ALA A 29 15.98 4.98 3.72
CA ALA A 29 14.61 4.47 3.90
C ALA A 29 13.89 4.16 2.58
N ARG A 30 14.34 4.70 1.43
CA ARG A 30 13.71 4.53 0.11
C ARG A 30 14.37 3.45 -0.74
N TRP A 31 15.62 3.11 -0.49
CA TRP A 31 16.39 2.14 -1.25
C TRP A 31 15.72 0.77 -1.42
N PRO A 32 15.02 0.20 -0.40
CA PRO A 32 14.37 -1.10 -0.54
C PRO A 32 13.22 -1.15 -1.57
N PHE A 33 12.64 -0.01 -1.96
CA PHE A 33 11.59 0.07 -2.97
C PHE A 33 12.14 0.21 -4.41
N ALA A 34 13.43 0.50 -4.59
CA ALA A 34 14.00 0.74 -5.91
C ALA A 34 13.81 -0.44 -6.88
N PRO A 35 14.05 -1.72 -6.50
CA PRO A 35 13.81 -2.86 -7.39
C PRO A 35 12.34 -2.95 -7.84
N TYR A 36 11.41 -2.75 -6.91
CA TYR A 36 9.98 -2.74 -7.22
C TYR A 36 9.62 -1.64 -8.21
N ILE A 37 10.08 -0.41 -7.99
CA ILE A 37 9.78 0.73 -8.87
C ILE A 37 10.33 0.47 -10.27
N VAL A 38 11.57 0.00 -10.37
CA VAL A 38 12.21 -0.30 -11.68
C VAL A 38 11.42 -1.38 -12.41
N VAL A 39 11.10 -2.51 -11.77
CA VAL A 39 10.35 -3.59 -12.40
C VAL A 39 8.93 -3.17 -12.72
N SER A 40 8.27 -2.34 -11.89
CA SER A 40 6.95 -1.79 -12.20
C SER A 40 6.94 -0.95 -13.49
N VAL A 41 7.94 -0.07 -13.66
CA VAL A 41 8.08 0.73 -14.89
C VAL A 41 8.31 -0.18 -16.10
N ILE A 42 9.25 -1.13 -15.99
CA ILE A 42 9.53 -2.09 -17.07
C ILE A 42 8.27 -2.89 -17.42
N HIS A 43 7.53 -3.36 -16.42
CA HIS A 43 6.31 -4.14 -16.62
C HIS A 43 5.22 -3.34 -17.35
N VAL A 44 4.96 -2.10 -16.94
CA VAL A 44 3.98 -1.22 -17.59
C VAL A 44 4.36 -0.95 -19.05
N LEU A 45 5.64 -0.67 -19.34
CA LEU A 45 6.14 -0.47 -20.69
C LEU A 45 6.07 -1.76 -21.52
N ALA A 46 6.45 -2.90 -20.93
CA ALA A 46 6.34 -4.20 -21.59
C ALA A 46 4.89 -4.56 -21.94
N ASN A 47 3.97 -4.25 -21.04
CA ASN A 47 2.53 -4.44 -21.26
C ASN A 47 2.00 -3.55 -22.40
N ALA A 48 2.44 -2.29 -22.44
CA ALA A 48 2.08 -1.34 -23.51
C ALA A 48 2.59 -1.74 -24.90
N THR A 49 3.71 -2.48 -24.95
CA THR A 49 4.34 -2.94 -26.19
C THR A 49 4.07 -4.41 -26.51
N HIS A 50 3.20 -5.08 -25.76
CA HIS A 50 2.91 -6.53 -25.87
C HIS A 50 4.19 -7.41 -25.85
N SER A 51 5.19 -7.00 -25.07
CA SER A 51 6.47 -7.69 -24.98
C SER A 51 6.38 -9.01 -24.21
N PRO A 52 7.11 -10.07 -24.60
CA PRO A 52 7.13 -11.35 -23.87
C PRO A 52 7.71 -11.26 -22.46
N ILE A 53 8.41 -10.18 -22.11
CA ILE A 53 8.91 -9.97 -20.73
C ILE A 53 7.79 -9.56 -19.76
N THR A 54 6.56 -9.33 -20.23
CA THR A 54 5.40 -9.01 -19.40
C THR A 54 5.17 -10.08 -18.33
N THR A 55 5.18 -11.37 -18.71
CA THR A 55 4.95 -12.47 -17.77
C THR A 55 5.99 -12.53 -16.64
N PRO A 56 7.32 -12.62 -16.93
CA PRO A 56 8.29 -12.68 -15.84
C PRO A 56 8.35 -11.40 -15.01
N THR A 57 8.10 -10.21 -15.59
CA THR A 57 8.09 -8.97 -14.81
C THR A 57 6.86 -8.90 -13.90
N LYS A 58 5.69 -9.41 -14.30
CA LYS A 58 4.49 -9.50 -13.47
C LYS A 58 4.75 -10.36 -12.23
N ALA A 59 5.32 -11.55 -12.43
CA ALA A 59 5.63 -12.47 -11.34
C ALA A 59 6.60 -11.91 -10.30
N LEU A 60 7.43 -10.93 -10.66
CA LEU A 60 8.37 -10.27 -9.75
C LEU A 60 7.78 -9.12 -8.93
N LEU A 61 6.63 -8.54 -9.33
CA LEU A 61 6.09 -7.33 -8.70
C LEU A 61 5.86 -7.50 -7.20
N MET A 62 5.06 -8.49 -6.80
CA MET A 62 4.70 -8.67 -5.39
C MET A 62 5.86 -9.17 -4.51
N PRO A 63 6.72 -10.11 -4.94
CA PRO A 63 7.94 -10.45 -4.22
C PRO A 63 8.87 -9.26 -3.96
N LEU A 64 9.08 -8.41 -4.97
CA LEU A 64 9.91 -7.21 -4.81
C LEU A 64 9.25 -6.16 -3.90
N LEU A 65 7.92 -6.06 -3.91
CA LEU A 65 7.20 -5.18 -3.00
C LEU A 65 7.19 -5.70 -1.56
N ALA A 66 7.28 -7.02 -1.35
CA ALA A 66 7.41 -7.61 -0.03
C ALA A 66 8.80 -7.36 0.59
N LEU A 67 9.85 -7.18 -0.22
CA LEU A 67 11.22 -6.98 0.23
C LEU A 67 11.39 -5.86 1.29
N PRO A 68 10.88 -4.63 1.10
CA PRO A 68 10.96 -3.58 2.13
C PRO A 68 10.29 -3.96 3.46
N VAL A 69 9.21 -4.76 3.43
CA VAL A 69 8.54 -5.24 4.63
C VAL A 69 9.40 -6.27 5.36
N LEU A 70 9.98 -7.21 4.63
CA LEU A 70 10.86 -8.24 5.16
C LEU A 70 12.14 -7.66 5.75
N LEU A 71 12.78 -6.71 5.06
CA LEU A 71 13.96 -6.00 5.56
C LEU A 71 13.68 -5.18 6.82
N ALA A 72 12.46 -4.63 6.94
CA ALA A 72 12.04 -3.87 8.11
C ALA A 72 11.46 -4.74 9.24
N TRP A 73 11.32 -6.05 9.06
CA TRP A 73 10.56 -6.96 9.93
C TRP A 73 10.83 -6.79 11.42
N LYS A 74 12.13 -6.68 11.78
CA LYS A 74 12.56 -6.55 13.18
C LYS A 74 12.17 -5.22 13.82
N THR A 75 11.92 -4.18 13.02
CA THR A 75 11.62 -2.82 13.47
C THR A 75 10.13 -2.47 13.38
N LEU A 76 9.29 -3.38 12.87
CA LEU A 76 7.86 -3.15 12.73
C LEU A 76 7.10 -3.62 13.97
N ALA A 77 6.22 -2.76 14.47
CA ALA A 77 5.31 -3.06 15.56
C ALA A 77 3.89 -2.51 15.28
N PRO A 78 2.84 -3.26 15.62
CA PRO A 78 2.84 -4.64 16.11
C PRO A 78 3.13 -5.65 14.97
N ARG A 79 3.70 -6.80 15.28
CA ARG A 79 4.02 -7.84 14.28
C ARG A 79 2.81 -8.32 13.50
N ALA A 80 1.64 -8.39 14.14
CA ALA A 80 0.39 -8.77 13.48
C ALA A 80 0.08 -7.88 12.25
N ALA A 81 0.41 -6.59 12.31
CA ALA A 81 0.23 -5.70 11.17
C ALA A 81 1.18 -6.02 10.01
N ALA A 82 2.44 -6.36 10.30
CA ALA A 82 3.40 -6.79 9.28
C ALA A 82 2.98 -8.13 8.66
N VAL A 83 2.47 -9.07 9.47
CA VAL A 83 1.92 -10.34 8.96
C VAL A 83 0.74 -10.09 8.03
N LEU A 84 -0.25 -9.27 8.43
CA LEU A 84 -1.40 -8.95 7.57
C LEU A 84 -0.97 -8.30 6.24
N LEU A 85 0.06 -7.45 6.28
CA LEU A 85 0.59 -6.83 5.07
C LEU A 85 1.24 -7.87 4.13
N ILE A 86 2.05 -8.80 4.66
CA ILE A 86 2.63 -9.90 3.87
C ILE A 86 1.55 -10.83 3.34
N VAL A 87 0.56 -11.18 4.16
CA VAL A 87 -0.58 -12.03 3.73
C VAL A 87 -1.32 -11.39 2.57
N ALA A 88 -1.58 -10.07 2.64
CA ALA A 88 -2.21 -9.34 1.54
C ALA A 88 -1.37 -9.40 0.27
N LEU A 89 -0.05 -9.19 0.36
CA LEU A 89 0.86 -9.27 -0.79
C LEU A 89 0.95 -10.67 -1.38
N VAL A 90 0.98 -11.72 -0.54
CA VAL A 90 1.01 -13.12 -1.01
C VAL A 90 -0.28 -13.46 -1.75
N PHE A 91 -1.45 -13.09 -1.21
CA PHE A 91 -2.70 -13.33 -1.90
C PHE A 91 -2.86 -12.49 -3.17
N SER A 92 -2.35 -11.24 -3.20
CA SER A 92 -2.29 -10.45 -4.43
C SER A 92 -1.43 -11.15 -5.48
N TRP A 93 -0.27 -11.68 -5.09
CA TRP A 93 0.62 -12.44 -5.98
C TRP A 93 -0.04 -13.71 -6.54
N LEU A 94 -0.72 -14.48 -5.67
CA LEU A 94 -1.46 -15.66 -6.10
C LEU A 94 -2.61 -15.31 -7.05
N GLY A 95 -3.25 -14.16 -6.85
CA GLY A 95 -4.27 -13.63 -7.75
C GLY A 95 -3.69 -13.20 -9.10
N ASP A 96 -2.55 -12.50 -9.08
CA ASP A 96 -1.84 -12.08 -10.30
C ASP A 96 -1.41 -13.25 -11.16
N GLU A 97 -0.92 -14.32 -10.52
CA GLU A 97 -0.32 -15.48 -11.17
C GLU A 97 -1.26 -16.72 -11.16
N ALA A 98 -2.57 -16.52 -10.98
CA ALA A 98 -3.53 -17.61 -10.85
C ALA A 98 -3.46 -18.60 -12.05
N GLY A 99 -3.41 -18.08 -13.28
CA GLY A 99 -3.29 -18.90 -14.49
C GLY A 99 -1.93 -19.59 -14.62
N LEU A 100 -0.85 -19.01 -14.07
CA LEU A 100 0.48 -19.60 -14.09
C LEU A 100 0.61 -20.74 -13.06
N PHE A 101 0.16 -20.51 -11.82
CA PHE A 101 0.31 -21.48 -10.73
C PHE A 101 -0.74 -22.59 -10.74
N PHE A 102 -1.92 -22.31 -11.28
CA PHE A 102 -3.05 -23.23 -11.28
C PHE A 102 -3.63 -23.45 -12.70
N PRO A 103 -2.81 -23.92 -13.68
CA PRO A 103 -3.25 -24.06 -15.07
C PRO A 103 -4.37 -25.09 -15.28
N PHE A 104 -4.66 -25.89 -14.26
CA PHE A 104 -5.72 -26.90 -14.24
C PHE A 104 -7.08 -26.36 -13.77
N ALA A 105 -7.15 -25.11 -13.34
CA ALA A 105 -8.36 -24.49 -12.81
C ALA A 105 -8.76 -23.25 -13.62
N GLN A 106 -10.01 -22.80 -13.44
CA GLN A 106 -10.46 -21.57 -14.08
C GLN A 106 -9.77 -20.35 -13.45
N GLU A 107 -9.03 -19.60 -14.27
CA GLU A 107 -8.20 -18.48 -13.80
C GLU A 107 -9.02 -17.39 -13.11
N LEU A 108 -10.12 -16.93 -13.74
CA LEU A 108 -10.89 -15.79 -13.24
C LEU A 108 -11.51 -16.01 -11.84
N PRO A 109 -12.17 -17.15 -11.54
CA PRO A 109 -12.65 -17.43 -10.18
C PRO A 109 -11.53 -17.48 -9.14
N LEU A 110 -10.37 -18.06 -9.48
CA LEU A 110 -9.21 -18.11 -8.58
C LEU A 110 -8.64 -16.70 -8.33
N MET A 111 -8.49 -15.90 -9.38
CA MET A 111 -8.05 -14.53 -9.29
C MET A 111 -8.95 -13.71 -8.36
N LEU A 112 -10.28 -13.77 -8.55
CA LEU A 112 -11.25 -13.11 -7.68
C LEU A 112 -11.16 -13.59 -6.23
N GLY A 113 -10.98 -14.90 -6.01
CA GLY A 113 -10.83 -15.49 -4.68
C GLY A 113 -9.57 -14.99 -3.96
N PHE A 114 -8.42 -15.08 -4.61
CA PHE A 114 -7.15 -14.65 -4.01
C PHE A 114 -7.11 -13.14 -3.77
N PHE A 115 -7.49 -12.32 -4.73
CA PHE A 115 -7.58 -10.88 -4.50
C PHE A 115 -8.63 -10.52 -3.45
N GLY A 116 -9.75 -11.26 -3.39
CA GLY A 116 -10.73 -11.11 -2.31
C GLY A 116 -10.11 -11.32 -0.92
N LEU A 117 -9.29 -12.37 -0.75
CA LEU A 117 -8.55 -12.62 0.49
C LEU A 117 -7.50 -11.54 0.78
N ALA A 118 -6.81 -11.04 -0.26
CA ALA A 118 -5.90 -9.91 -0.13
C ALA A 118 -6.62 -8.66 0.39
N HIS A 119 -7.79 -8.34 -0.16
CA HIS A 119 -8.61 -7.21 0.29
C HIS A 119 -9.09 -7.38 1.73
N ILE A 120 -9.50 -8.56 2.15
CA ILE A 120 -9.87 -8.84 3.55
C ILE A 120 -8.67 -8.58 4.46
N ALA A 121 -7.47 -9.03 4.10
CA ALA A 121 -6.25 -8.78 4.87
C ALA A 121 -5.93 -7.28 4.94
N TYR A 122 -6.08 -6.52 3.85
CA TYR A 122 -5.94 -5.06 3.85
C TYR A 122 -6.98 -4.37 4.75
N ILE A 123 -8.25 -4.74 4.66
CA ILE A 123 -9.31 -4.19 5.53
C ILE A 123 -8.96 -4.42 7.00
N LEU A 124 -8.55 -5.62 7.37
CA LEU A 124 -8.14 -5.95 8.74
C LEU A 124 -6.92 -5.13 9.18
N LEU A 125 -5.92 -4.99 8.31
CA LEU A 125 -4.75 -4.15 8.54
C LEU A 125 -5.14 -2.69 8.79
N PHE A 126 -5.97 -2.12 7.91
CA PHE A 126 -6.40 -0.72 8.00
C PHE A 126 -7.23 -0.45 9.25
N LEU A 127 -8.23 -1.30 9.53
CA LEU A 127 -9.13 -1.12 10.66
C LEU A 127 -8.45 -1.32 12.01
N ARG A 128 -7.56 -2.32 12.13
CA ARG A 128 -6.95 -2.66 13.42
C ARG A 128 -5.66 -1.91 13.69
N HIS A 129 -4.87 -1.63 12.64
CA HIS A 129 -3.50 -1.17 12.85
C HIS A 129 -3.16 0.18 12.21
N LEU A 130 -3.84 0.63 11.16
CA LEU A 130 -3.44 1.85 10.44
C LEU A 130 -4.41 3.02 10.55
N ARG A 131 -5.58 2.80 11.13
CA ARG A 131 -6.59 3.87 11.27
C ARG A 131 -6.08 5.01 12.13
N VAL A 132 -6.31 6.25 11.67
CA VAL A 132 -5.99 7.49 12.39
C VAL A 132 -7.20 8.40 12.59
N ARG A 133 -8.32 8.10 11.91
CA ARG A 133 -9.57 8.89 11.96
C ARG A 133 -10.81 8.01 11.84
N ARG A 134 -11.98 8.59 12.13
CA ARG A 134 -13.27 7.95 11.89
C ARG A 134 -13.51 7.81 10.38
N LEU A 135 -14.45 6.94 9.98
CA LEU A 135 -14.83 6.78 8.58
C LEU A 135 -15.53 8.07 8.10
N PRO A 136 -14.99 8.76 7.08
CA PRO A 136 -15.63 9.97 6.56
C PRO A 136 -16.94 9.64 5.85
N MET A 137 -17.96 10.50 5.98
CA MET A 137 -19.27 10.28 5.35
C MET A 137 -19.20 10.20 3.81
N TRP A 138 -18.22 10.91 3.20
CA TRP A 138 -18.06 10.86 1.74
C TRP A 138 -17.71 9.45 1.20
N THR A 139 -17.26 8.52 2.05
CA THR A 139 -16.95 7.14 1.64
C THR A 139 -18.18 6.36 1.17
N VAL A 140 -19.41 6.90 1.37
CA VAL A 140 -20.64 6.39 0.75
C VAL A 140 -20.52 6.32 -0.78
N VAL A 141 -19.65 7.15 -1.40
CA VAL A 141 -19.36 7.10 -2.83
C VAL A 141 -18.91 5.71 -3.30
N PHE A 142 -18.24 4.94 -2.43
CA PHE A 142 -17.79 3.58 -2.79
C PHE A 142 -18.96 2.57 -2.85
N VAL A 143 -20.03 2.81 -2.10
CA VAL A 143 -21.29 2.04 -2.23
C VAL A 143 -21.95 2.37 -3.56
N LEU A 144 -22.04 3.66 -3.91
CA LEU A 144 -22.59 4.11 -5.20
C LEU A 144 -21.75 3.57 -6.38
N TRP A 145 -20.42 3.57 -6.25
CA TRP A 145 -19.52 2.96 -7.21
C TRP A 145 -19.80 1.46 -7.38
N TRP A 146 -19.96 0.72 -6.29
CA TRP A 146 -20.27 -0.72 -6.34
C TRP A 146 -21.59 -0.99 -7.03
N LEU A 147 -22.63 -0.25 -6.68
CA LEU A 147 -23.96 -0.35 -7.33
C LEU A 147 -23.85 -0.05 -8.83
N PHE A 148 -23.13 0.99 -9.19
CA PHE A 148 -22.88 1.36 -10.59
C PHE A 148 -22.16 0.22 -11.34
N MET A 149 -21.10 -0.35 -10.76
CA MET A 149 -20.36 -1.45 -11.37
C MET A 149 -21.26 -2.69 -11.58
N ILE A 150 -22.07 -3.06 -10.58
CA ILE A 150 -23.01 -4.18 -10.71
C ILE A 150 -24.09 -3.89 -11.76
N MET A 151 -24.58 -2.68 -11.84
CA MET A 151 -25.59 -2.30 -12.82
C MET A 151 -25.04 -2.42 -14.27
N ILE A 152 -23.81 -1.99 -14.50
CA ILE A 152 -23.20 -2.00 -15.85
C ILE A 152 -22.66 -3.40 -16.19
N LEU A 153 -21.91 -4.03 -15.30
CA LEU A 153 -21.22 -5.28 -15.59
C LEU A 153 -22.08 -6.53 -15.33
N GLY A 154 -23.04 -6.46 -14.40
CA GLY A 154 -23.86 -7.60 -14.00
C GLY A 154 -24.44 -8.41 -15.17
N PRO A 155 -25.05 -7.77 -16.19
CA PRO A 155 -25.58 -8.48 -17.36
C PRO A 155 -24.54 -9.29 -18.16
N HIS A 156 -23.25 -8.95 -18.02
CA HIS A 156 -22.12 -9.53 -18.77
C HIS A 156 -21.31 -10.57 -17.97
N THR A 157 -21.59 -10.73 -16.68
CA THR A 157 -20.82 -11.63 -15.79
C THR A 157 -21.29 -13.09 -15.82
N GLY A 158 -22.49 -13.35 -16.33
CA GLY A 158 -23.07 -14.71 -16.37
C GLY A 158 -23.12 -15.37 -14.98
N SER A 159 -22.58 -16.58 -14.87
CA SER A 159 -22.53 -17.34 -13.61
C SER A 159 -21.62 -16.73 -12.53
N LEU A 160 -20.76 -15.77 -12.90
CA LEU A 160 -19.83 -15.12 -11.98
C LEU A 160 -20.42 -13.92 -11.26
N LEU A 161 -21.69 -13.57 -11.49
CA LEU A 161 -22.34 -12.39 -10.89
C LEU A 161 -22.14 -12.31 -9.37
N LEU A 162 -22.36 -13.39 -8.65
CA LEU A 162 -22.20 -13.43 -7.20
C LEU A 162 -20.73 -13.23 -6.78
N ALA A 163 -19.79 -13.87 -7.47
CA ALA A 163 -18.36 -13.74 -7.18
C ALA A 163 -17.86 -12.30 -7.44
N VAL A 164 -18.24 -11.73 -8.57
CA VAL A 164 -17.91 -10.34 -8.94
C VAL A 164 -18.55 -9.34 -7.97
N GLY A 165 -19.81 -9.57 -7.59
CA GLY A 165 -20.51 -8.75 -6.62
C GLY A 165 -19.85 -8.79 -5.24
N ALA A 166 -19.54 -9.96 -4.72
CA ALA A 166 -18.84 -10.15 -3.45
C ALA A 166 -17.42 -9.53 -3.48
N TYR A 167 -16.69 -9.73 -4.58
CA TYR A 167 -15.39 -9.11 -4.80
C TYR A 167 -15.48 -7.58 -4.77
N GLY A 168 -16.45 -7.01 -5.47
CA GLY A 168 -16.69 -5.55 -5.49
C GLY A 168 -16.96 -4.97 -4.10
N ILE A 169 -17.64 -5.71 -3.21
CA ILE A 169 -17.87 -5.30 -1.81
C ILE A 169 -16.55 -5.20 -1.04
N VAL A 170 -15.67 -6.21 -1.12
CA VAL A 170 -14.38 -6.18 -0.40
C VAL A 170 -13.43 -5.14 -1.00
N LEU A 171 -13.47 -4.92 -2.30
CA LEU A 171 -12.71 -3.88 -2.99
C LEU A 171 -13.16 -2.48 -2.54
N ALA A 172 -14.47 -2.20 -2.57
CA ALA A 172 -15.06 -0.96 -2.05
C ALA A 172 -14.76 -0.77 -0.56
N GLY A 173 -14.83 -1.85 0.22
CA GLY A 173 -14.46 -1.88 1.63
C GLY A 173 -12.99 -1.52 1.87
N THR A 174 -12.08 -1.97 1.02
CA THR A 174 -10.66 -1.62 1.07
C THR A 174 -10.47 -0.13 0.81
N ALA A 175 -11.09 0.43 -0.24
CA ALA A 175 -11.04 1.85 -0.54
C ALA A 175 -11.63 2.69 0.61
N ALA A 176 -12.79 2.30 1.14
CA ALA A 176 -13.44 3.00 2.25
C ALA A 176 -12.60 2.96 3.53
N THR A 177 -12.05 1.80 3.89
CA THR A 177 -11.23 1.67 5.10
C THR A 177 -9.87 2.32 4.96
N SER A 178 -9.26 2.36 3.78
CA SER A 178 -8.04 3.11 3.50
C SER A 178 -8.19 4.60 3.76
N ALA A 179 -9.39 5.16 3.50
CA ALA A 179 -9.73 6.56 3.79
C ALA A 179 -9.63 6.93 5.28
N ARG A 180 -9.62 5.95 6.20
CA ARG A 180 -9.38 6.16 7.64
C ARG A 180 -7.91 6.27 7.99
N CYS A 181 -7.03 5.92 7.08
CA CYS A 181 -5.58 5.88 7.26
C CYS A 181 -4.94 7.23 6.90
N ARG A 182 -3.61 7.29 6.91
CA ARG A 182 -2.84 8.43 6.42
C ARG A 182 -3.00 8.58 4.90
N PRO A 183 -2.83 9.79 4.34
CA PRO A 183 -3.11 10.07 2.92
C PRO A 183 -2.46 9.11 1.93
N MET A 184 -1.23 8.67 2.19
CA MET A 184 -0.53 7.74 1.31
C MET A 184 -1.26 6.40 1.16
N VAL A 185 -1.76 5.81 2.26
CA VAL A 185 -2.56 4.58 2.24
C VAL A 185 -3.92 4.83 1.57
N ALA A 186 -4.53 5.98 1.86
CA ALA A 186 -5.82 6.34 1.27
C ALA A 186 -5.75 6.46 -0.27
N TRP A 187 -4.74 7.16 -0.79
CA TRP A 187 -4.49 7.22 -2.23
C TRP A 187 -4.16 5.84 -2.82
N GLY A 188 -3.41 5.02 -2.09
CA GLY A 188 -3.16 3.64 -2.51
C GLY A 188 -4.44 2.84 -2.71
N GLY A 189 -5.41 2.97 -1.80
CA GLY A 189 -6.74 2.35 -1.93
C GLY A 189 -7.53 2.87 -3.12
N VAL A 190 -7.44 4.18 -3.43
CA VAL A 190 -8.10 4.77 -4.61
C VAL A 190 -7.47 4.24 -5.90
N PHE A 191 -6.14 4.19 -6.00
CA PHE A 191 -5.46 3.65 -7.18
C PHE A 191 -5.75 2.17 -7.39
N PHE A 192 -5.82 1.39 -6.31
CA PHE A 192 -6.21 -0.03 -6.40
C PHE A 192 -7.64 -0.18 -6.93
N LEU A 193 -8.59 0.56 -6.35
CA LEU A 193 -9.98 0.58 -6.84
C LEU A 193 -10.06 0.95 -8.32
N SER A 194 -9.28 1.94 -8.76
CA SER A 194 -9.24 2.37 -10.17
C SER A 194 -8.71 1.28 -11.07
N SER A 195 -7.62 0.60 -10.66
CA SER A 195 -7.06 -0.53 -11.39
C SER A 195 -8.09 -1.62 -11.63
N ASP A 196 -8.73 -2.08 -10.57
CA ASP A 196 -9.68 -3.18 -10.64
C ASP A 196 -10.96 -2.80 -11.37
N SER A 197 -11.36 -1.52 -11.30
CA SER A 197 -12.46 -1.02 -12.10
C SER A 197 -12.16 -1.11 -13.60
N ILE A 198 -10.98 -0.65 -14.03
CA ILE A 198 -10.56 -0.74 -15.44
C ILE A 198 -10.44 -2.22 -15.85
N LEU A 199 -9.85 -3.05 -14.98
CA LEU A 199 -9.72 -4.48 -15.24
C LEU A 199 -11.08 -5.17 -15.41
N ALA A 200 -12.06 -4.85 -14.56
CA ALA A 200 -13.40 -5.42 -14.67
C ALA A 200 -14.08 -5.05 -15.98
N PHE A 201 -13.95 -3.80 -16.46
CA PHE A 201 -14.42 -3.41 -17.79
C PHE A 201 -13.71 -4.20 -18.90
N ARG A 202 -12.39 -4.39 -18.80
CA ARG A 202 -11.64 -5.18 -19.78
C ARG A 202 -12.03 -6.65 -19.82
N LEU A 203 -12.40 -7.23 -18.67
CA LEU A 203 -12.80 -8.64 -18.57
C LEU A 203 -14.22 -8.90 -19.10
N PHE A 204 -15.14 -7.98 -18.86
CA PHE A 204 -16.57 -8.19 -19.13
C PHE A 204 -17.12 -7.36 -20.29
N LEU A 205 -16.39 -6.33 -20.75
CA LEU A 205 -16.74 -5.45 -21.87
C LEU A 205 -15.51 -5.20 -22.75
N SER A 206 -14.78 -6.27 -23.09
CA SER A 206 -13.51 -6.23 -23.84
C SER A 206 -13.58 -5.39 -25.11
N ASP A 207 -14.67 -5.54 -25.89
CA ASP A 207 -14.84 -4.88 -27.18
C ASP A 207 -14.97 -3.34 -27.06
N ALA A 208 -15.34 -2.84 -25.87
CA ALA A 208 -15.46 -1.42 -25.62
C ALA A 208 -14.15 -0.81 -25.04
N MET A 209 -13.14 -1.64 -24.73
CA MET A 209 -11.96 -1.20 -24.01
C MET A 209 -10.73 -1.08 -24.93
N PRO A 210 -10.20 0.16 -25.15
CA PRO A 210 -8.99 0.37 -25.93
C PRO A 210 -7.75 -0.31 -25.33
N ASP A 211 -6.77 -0.66 -26.18
CA ASP A 211 -5.55 -1.39 -25.77
C ASP A 211 -4.73 -0.67 -24.69
N TRP A 212 -4.68 0.67 -24.72
CA TRP A 212 -3.97 1.46 -23.71
C TRP A 212 -4.50 1.26 -22.28
N THR A 213 -5.71 0.73 -22.11
CA THR A 213 -6.28 0.43 -20.79
C THR A 213 -5.56 -0.74 -20.11
N SER A 214 -4.91 -1.64 -20.86
CA SER A 214 -4.11 -2.72 -20.27
C SER A 214 -2.91 -2.20 -19.46
N PRO A 215 -2.00 -1.40 -20.02
CA PRO A 215 -0.94 -0.80 -19.20
C PRO A 215 -1.47 0.18 -18.15
N ALA A 216 -2.64 0.80 -18.33
CA ALA A 216 -3.26 1.65 -17.31
C ALA A 216 -3.69 0.85 -16.07
N VAL A 217 -4.24 -0.37 -16.23
CA VAL A 217 -4.50 -1.30 -15.11
C VAL A 217 -3.22 -1.52 -14.32
N MET A 218 -2.14 -1.89 -14.99
CA MET A 218 -0.89 -2.22 -14.30
C MET A 218 -0.20 -1.01 -13.68
N ALA A 219 -0.30 0.17 -14.30
CA ALA A 219 0.21 1.42 -13.73
C ALA A 219 -0.54 1.79 -12.43
N THR A 220 -1.87 1.79 -12.47
CA THR A 220 -2.68 2.10 -11.29
C THR A 220 -2.52 1.04 -10.20
N TYR A 221 -2.44 -0.23 -10.56
CA TYR A 221 -2.19 -1.34 -9.63
C TYR A 221 -0.86 -1.19 -8.89
N THR A 222 0.23 -1.03 -9.63
CA THR A 222 1.56 -0.92 -9.03
C THR A 222 1.70 0.34 -8.18
N ILE A 223 1.16 1.48 -8.61
CA ILE A 223 1.11 2.70 -7.79
C ILE A 223 0.29 2.44 -6.51
N GLY A 224 -0.89 1.84 -6.63
CA GLY A 224 -1.78 1.53 -5.51
C GLY A 224 -1.10 0.66 -4.46
N GLN A 225 -0.56 -0.48 -4.87
CA GLN A 225 0.16 -1.42 -4.01
C GLN A 225 1.39 -0.78 -3.35
N GLY A 226 2.19 -0.06 -4.14
CA GLY A 226 3.38 0.64 -3.64
C GLY A 226 3.04 1.69 -2.56
N LEU A 227 1.98 2.48 -2.77
CA LEU A 227 1.51 3.49 -1.81
C LEU A 227 0.97 2.86 -0.53
N ILE A 228 0.21 1.75 -0.62
CA ILE A 228 -0.28 1.03 0.56
C ILE A 228 0.89 0.54 1.40
N VAL A 229 1.84 -0.17 0.78
CA VAL A 229 2.99 -0.74 1.50
C VAL A 229 3.88 0.35 2.09
N ALA A 230 4.23 1.38 1.32
CA ALA A 230 5.06 2.48 1.81
C ALA A 230 4.36 3.24 2.97
N GLY A 231 3.07 3.53 2.83
CA GLY A 231 2.27 4.18 3.86
C GLY A 231 2.13 3.35 5.12
N ALA A 232 1.93 2.03 4.99
CA ALA A 232 1.87 1.09 6.10
C ALA A 232 3.21 1.03 6.86
N LEU A 233 4.33 0.87 6.14
CA LEU A 233 5.67 0.85 6.75
C LEU A 233 5.98 2.13 7.52
N LEU A 234 5.68 3.28 6.96
CA LEU A 234 5.85 4.57 7.64
C LEU A 234 5.00 4.68 8.91
N ALA A 235 3.75 4.20 8.87
CA ALA A 235 2.86 4.23 10.02
C ALA A 235 3.33 3.29 11.14
N LEU A 236 3.77 2.08 10.78
CA LEU A 236 4.22 1.07 11.74
C LEU A 236 5.55 1.43 12.41
N ARG A 237 6.51 2.00 11.66
CA ARG A 237 7.78 2.49 12.21
C ARG A 237 7.56 3.61 13.22
N ARG A 238 6.72 4.60 12.90
CA ARG A 238 6.40 5.69 13.83
C ARG A 238 5.76 5.20 15.13
N ARG A 239 4.92 4.17 15.07
CA ARG A 239 4.35 3.56 16.29
C ARG A 239 5.40 2.88 17.15
N ALA A 240 6.33 2.15 16.54
CA ALA A 240 7.43 1.52 17.24
C ALA A 240 8.30 2.56 17.97
N GLU A 241 8.60 3.68 17.33
CA GLU A 241 9.35 4.80 17.91
C GLU A 241 8.62 5.42 19.10
N THR A 242 7.30 5.67 18.99
CA THR A 242 6.49 6.24 20.08
C THR A 242 6.44 5.33 21.29
N THR A 243 6.29 4.01 21.09
CA THR A 243 6.24 3.03 22.18
C THR A 243 7.59 2.88 22.88
N ALA A 244 8.71 3.10 22.16
CA ALA A 244 10.05 3.02 22.74
C ALA A 244 10.43 4.25 23.59
N VAL A 245 9.75 5.39 23.38
CA VAL A 245 10.02 6.66 24.08
C VAL A 245 9.14 6.85 25.34
N GLU A 246 8.06 6.08 25.53
CA GLU A 246 7.27 6.14 26.77
C GLU A 246 8.10 5.62 27.97
N PRO A 247 8.41 6.49 29.00
CA PRO A 247 9.15 6.06 30.19
C PRO A 247 8.37 4.96 30.90
N THR A 248 9.06 3.91 31.32
CA THR A 248 8.48 2.85 32.14
C THR A 248 7.89 3.44 33.41
N PRO A 249 6.80 2.87 33.96
CA PRO A 249 6.19 3.34 35.23
C PRO A 249 7.18 3.43 36.40
N PHE A 250 8.29 2.72 36.33
CA PHE A 250 9.35 2.71 37.34
C PHE A 250 10.16 4.03 37.36
N ASP A 251 10.31 4.72 36.25
CA ASP A 251 11.08 5.97 36.15
C ASP A 251 10.29 7.18 36.74
N ARG A 252 8.95 7.09 36.80
CA ARG A 252 8.10 8.13 37.41
C ARG A 252 8.14 8.14 38.93
N THR A 253 8.54 7.04 39.58
CA THR A 253 8.60 6.95 41.04
C THR A 253 9.91 7.41 41.63
N GLN A 254 10.98 7.52 40.84
CA GLN A 254 12.28 8.03 41.30
C GLN A 254 12.40 9.56 41.27
N GLY A 255 11.59 10.25 40.48
CA GLY A 255 11.56 11.72 40.42
C GLY A 255 10.69 12.40 41.48
N ALA A 256 10.00 11.64 42.36
CA ALA A 256 9.08 12.15 43.37
C ALA A 256 9.57 11.84 44.82
N ARG A 257 10.87 11.87 45.07
CA ARG A 257 11.39 11.91 46.43
C ARG A 257 11.81 13.33 46.77
N PRO A 258 11.26 13.91 47.88
CA PRO A 258 11.59 15.27 48.32
C PRO A 258 13.02 15.36 48.88
#